data_72d92e2d3ccaa2a7eee3588e1a4628b0
#
_entry.id   72d92e2d3ccaa2a7eee3588e1a4628b0
#
_cell.length_a   1.000
_cell.length_b   1.000
_cell.length_c   1.000
_cell.angle_alpha   90.00
_cell.angle_beta   90.00
_cell.angle_gamma   90.00
#
_symmetry.space_group_name_H-M   'P 1'
#
loop_
_entity.id
_entity.type
_entity.pdbx_description
1 polymer ?
#
loop_
_entity_poly.entity_id
_entity_poly.type
_entity_poly.pdbx_seq_one_letter_code
_entity_poly.pdbx_strand_id
1 'polypeptide(L)'
;MDVRIIQSPSKSTLEILQRRKGAKEELTREVGAVGLVQGKLVDMIVASDIAEKSAGVWVEELRGSCPQNMIAIAIFGDTSSVKSAIEKIKNTL
;
A
#
# COMPACT_ATOMS: atom_id res chain seq x y z
N MET A 1 -4.89 -3.64 -12.82
CA MET A 1 -4.31 -3.31 -11.50
C MET A 1 -2.98 -2.62 -11.70
N ASP A 2 -2.82 -1.45 -11.12
CA ASP A 2 -1.58 -0.70 -11.19
C ASP A 2 -0.76 -0.94 -9.92
N VAL A 3 0.52 -1.21 -10.10
CA VAL A 3 1.43 -1.50 -8.98
C VAL A 3 2.71 -0.69 -9.14
N ARG A 4 3.13 -0.05 -8.06
CA ARG A 4 4.41 0.65 -8.00
C ARG A 4 5.06 0.38 -6.65
N ILE A 5 6.39 0.35 -6.63
CA ILE A 5 7.14 0.23 -5.39
C ILE A 5 8.11 1.40 -5.32
N ILE A 6 8.10 2.08 -4.19
CA ILE A 6 9.05 3.16 -3.91
C ILE A 6 9.98 2.68 -2.81
N GLN A 7 11.27 2.60 -3.12
CA GLN A 7 12.29 2.27 -2.12
C GLN A 7 12.79 3.55 -1.47
N SER A 8 12.97 3.52 -0.17
CA SER A 8 13.43 4.66 0.62
C SER A 8 12.65 5.93 0.28
N PRO A 9 11.33 5.95 0.50
CA PRO A 9 10.51 7.10 0.11
C PRO A 9 11.00 8.37 0.81
N SER A 10 10.96 9.48 0.06
CA SER A 10 11.38 10.78 0.57
C SER A 10 10.41 11.27 1.65
N LYS A 11 10.86 12.24 2.44
CA LYS A 11 10.03 12.87 3.46
C LYS A 11 8.75 13.44 2.85
N SER A 12 8.86 14.12 1.72
CA SER A 12 7.69 14.71 1.04
C SER A 12 6.71 13.64 0.58
N THR A 13 7.21 12.52 0.07
CA THR A 13 6.37 11.39 -0.33
C THR A 13 5.62 10.82 0.87
N LEU A 14 6.30 10.64 2.00
CA LEU A 14 5.66 10.14 3.22
C LEU A 14 4.60 11.12 3.73
N GLU A 15 4.82 12.41 3.62
CA GLU A 15 3.83 13.43 4.01
C GLU A 15 2.57 13.35 3.13
N ILE A 16 2.74 13.13 1.82
CA ILE A 16 1.61 12.93 0.91
C ILE A 16 0.83 11.69 1.31
N LEU A 17 1.50 10.59 1.56
CA LEU A 17 0.86 9.35 1.97
C LEU A 17 0.15 9.51 3.32
N GLN A 18 0.77 10.23 4.26
CA GLN A 18 0.17 10.51 5.56
C GLN A 18 -1.18 11.24 5.40
N ARG A 19 -1.25 12.20 4.49
CA ARG A 19 -2.49 12.96 4.25
C ARG A 19 -3.56 12.11 3.56
N ARG A 20 -3.15 11.13 2.76
CA ARG A 20 -4.07 10.30 1.97
C ARG A 20 -4.55 9.05 2.68
N LYS A 21 -3.88 8.63 3.73
CA LYS A 21 -4.31 7.40 4.39
C LYS A 21 -5.57 7.61 5.21
N GLY A 22 -6.37 6.54 5.33
CA GLY A 22 -7.65 6.59 6.02
C GLY A 22 -7.54 6.74 7.53
N ALA A 23 -6.49 6.19 8.14
CA ALA A 23 -6.23 6.28 9.56
C ALA A 23 -5.63 7.65 9.91
N LYS A 24 -6.03 8.18 11.07
CA LYS A 24 -5.54 9.49 11.52
C LYS A 24 -4.17 9.43 12.18
N GLU A 25 -3.70 8.23 12.49
CA GLU A 25 -2.42 8.04 13.17
C GLU A 25 -1.26 8.39 12.24
N GLU A 26 -0.23 9.01 12.81
CA GLU A 26 0.96 9.35 12.05
C GLU A 26 1.76 8.10 11.69
N LEU A 27 2.52 8.19 10.60
CA LEU A 27 3.49 7.16 10.24
C LEU A 27 4.67 7.28 11.19
N THR A 28 4.60 6.53 12.30
CA THR A 28 5.62 6.57 13.34
C THR A 28 6.68 5.50 13.18
N ARG A 29 6.42 4.50 12.34
CA ARG A 29 7.38 3.43 12.07
C ARG A 29 8.30 3.86 10.94
N GLU A 30 9.52 3.37 10.99
CA GLU A 30 10.45 3.54 9.90
C GLU A 30 9.92 2.82 8.65
N VAL A 31 9.91 3.54 7.52
CA VAL A 31 9.42 3.01 6.25
C VAL A 31 10.59 2.81 5.30
N GLY A 32 10.97 1.55 5.11
CA GLY A 32 12.02 1.21 4.15
C GLY A 32 11.53 1.26 2.70
N ALA A 33 10.28 0.90 2.49
CA ALA A 33 9.66 0.92 1.18
C ALA A 33 8.15 1.03 1.30
N VAL A 34 7.50 1.47 0.23
CA VAL A 34 6.05 1.45 0.12
C VAL A 34 5.63 0.85 -1.21
N GLY A 35 4.70 -0.09 -1.16
CA GLY A 35 4.04 -0.65 -2.34
C GLY A 35 2.72 0.06 -2.54
N LEU A 36 2.50 0.61 -3.72
CA LEU A 36 1.26 1.28 -4.08
C LEU A 36 0.51 0.40 -5.05
N VAL A 37 -0.71 0.04 -4.71
CA VAL A 37 -1.54 -0.84 -5.54
C VAL A 37 -2.89 -0.17 -5.73
N GLN A 38 -3.33 -0.08 -6.98
CA GLN A 38 -4.61 0.52 -7.33
C GLN A 38 -5.37 -0.40 -8.27
N GLY A 39 -6.66 -0.55 -8.04
CA GLY A 39 -7.50 -1.39 -8.88
C GLY A 39 -8.94 -1.34 -8.44
N LYS A 40 -9.73 -2.25 -8.99
CA LYS A 40 -11.15 -2.36 -8.64
C LYS A 40 -11.32 -2.66 -7.16
N LEU A 41 -12.37 -2.13 -6.58
CA LEU A 41 -12.67 -2.27 -5.15
C LEU A 41 -12.52 -3.72 -4.67
N VAL A 42 -13.16 -4.66 -5.37
CA VAL A 42 -13.15 -6.07 -4.94
C VAL A 42 -11.74 -6.67 -4.97
N ASP A 43 -10.95 -6.31 -6.00
CA ASP A 43 -9.57 -6.79 -6.11
C ASP A 43 -8.69 -6.20 -5.01
N MET A 44 -8.92 -4.94 -4.66
CA MET A 44 -8.11 -4.28 -3.63
C MET A 44 -8.44 -4.78 -2.23
N ILE A 45 -9.66 -5.20 -1.99
CA ILE A 45 -10.02 -5.86 -0.72
C ILE A 45 -9.23 -7.17 -0.59
N VAL A 46 -9.18 -7.96 -1.66
CA VAL A 46 -8.39 -9.21 -1.68
C VAL A 46 -6.90 -8.93 -1.51
N ALA A 47 -6.39 -7.93 -2.24
CA ALA A 47 -4.98 -7.55 -2.13
C ALA A 47 -4.61 -7.10 -0.71
N SER A 48 -5.50 -6.34 -0.07
CA SER A 48 -5.30 -5.90 1.30
C SER A 48 -5.21 -7.08 2.27
N ASP A 49 -6.07 -8.07 2.11
CA ASP A 49 -6.05 -9.28 2.94
C ASP A 49 -4.73 -10.06 2.75
N ILE A 50 -4.31 -10.24 1.50
CA ILE A 50 -3.06 -10.92 1.18
C ILE A 50 -1.87 -10.20 1.83
N ALA A 51 -1.82 -8.88 1.69
CA ALA A 51 -0.73 -8.08 2.25
C ALA A 51 -0.74 -8.13 3.77
N GLU A 52 -1.90 -7.98 4.38
CA GLU A 52 -2.02 -7.98 5.85
C GLU A 52 -1.56 -9.30 6.47
N LYS A 53 -1.74 -10.40 5.76
CA LYS A 53 -1.28 -11.72 6.19
C LYS A 53 0.20 -11.96 5.91
N SER A 54 0.86 -11.04 5.19
CA SER A 54 2.30 -11.14 4.91
C SER A 54 3.10 -10.57 6.06
N ALA A 55 4.22 -11.22 6.39
CA ALA A 55 5.05 -10.77 7.49
C ALA A 55 5.79 -9.46 7.17
N GLY A 56 5.94 -8.61 8.17
CA GLY A 56 6.78 -7.42 8.08
C GLY A 56 6.17 -6.22 7.38
N VAL A 57 4.88 -6.25 7.08
CA VAL A 57 4.21 -5.12 6.42
C VAL A 57 2.93 -4.74 7.14
N TRP A 58 2.47 -3.50 6.90
CA TRP A 58 1.12 -3.08 7.28
C TRP A 58 0.50 -2.32 6.12
N VAL A 59 -0.82 -2.27 6.09
CA VAL A 59 -1.59 -1.77 4.95
C VAL A 59 -2.46 -0.59 5.38
N GLU A 60 -2.49 0.43 4.54
CA GLU A 60 -3.36 1.59 4.72
C GLU A 60 -4.11 1.84 3.42
N GLU A 61 -5.39 2.14 3.52
CA GLU A 61 -6.15 2.61 2.37
C GLU A 61 -5.81 4.07 2.08
N LEU A 62 -5.63 4.39 0.81
CA LEU A 62 -5.37 5.77 0.38
C LEU A 62 -6.67 6.38 -0.14
N ARG A 63 -7.02 7.53 0.40
CA ARG A 63 -8.21 8.25 -0.04
C ARG A 63 -7.93 9.01 -1.32
N GLY A 64 -8.92 9.01 -2.20
CA GLY A 64 -8.86 9.74 -3.45
C GLY A 64 -10.23 9.75 -4.11
N SER A 65 -10.40 10.63 -5.07
CA SER A 65 -11.62 10.68 -5.85
C SER A 65 -11.50 9.75 -7.04
N CYS A 66 -12.34 8.72 -7.07
CA CYS A 66 -12.38 7.84 -8.21
C CYS A 66 -13.83 7.45 -8.52
N PRO A 67 -14.38 7.91 -9.64
CA PRO A 67 -15.79 7.66 -9.98
C PRO A 67 -16.09 6.23 -10.44
N GLN A 68 -15.08 5.37 -10.57
CA GLN A 68 -15.24 4.03 -11.15
C GLN A 68 -15.01 2.91 -10.15
N ASN A 69 -15.25 3.15 -8.87
CA ASN A 69 -15.05 2.16 -7.81
C ASN A 69 -13.62 1.61 -7.75
N MET A 70 -12.65 2.45 -8.12
CA MET A 70 -11.24 2.14 -7.98
C MET A 70 -10.76 2.61 -6.62
N ILE A 71 -9.95 1.82 -5.96
CA ILE A 71 -9.29 2.25 -4.72
C ILE A 71 -7.81 1.99 -4.80
N ALA A 72 -7.07 2.66 -3.94
CA ALA A 72 -5.64 2.49 -3.81
C ALA A 72 -5.31 2.10 -2.38
N ILE A 73 -4.33 1.21 -2.24
CA ILE A 73 -3.78 0.84 -0.93
C ILE A 73 -2.28 1.08 -0.94
N ALA A 74 -1.74 1.37 0.25
CA ALA A 74 -0.32 1.48 0.47
C ALA A 74 0.13 0.37 1.41
N ILE A 75 1.20 -0.30 1.04
CA ILE A 75 1.78 -1.40 1.81
C ILE A 75 3.16 -0.94 2.27
N PHE A 76 3.31 -0.74 3.58
CA PHE A 76 4.52 -0.21 4.19
C PHE A 76 5.32 -1.32 4.87
N GLY A 77 6.61 -1.21 4.85
CA GLY A 77 7.50 -2.13 5.54
C GLY A 77 8.94 -1.95 5.08
N ASP A 78 9.79 -2.92 5.36
CA ASP A 78 11.11 -2.95 4.77
C ASP A 78 11.00 -3.38 3.30
N THR A 79 12.07 -3.13 2.53
CA THR A 79 12.06 -3.36 1.09
C THR A 79 11.74 -4.81 0.72
N SER A 80 12.35 -5.78 1.37
CA SER A 80 12.14 -7.19 1.03
C SER A 80 10.74 -7.66 1.40
N SER A 81 10.20 -7.20 2.51
CA SER A 81 8.84 -7.57 2.94
C SER A 81 7.78 -6.99 2.02
N VAL A 82 7.96 -5.73 1.60
CA VAL A 82 7.05 -5.08 0.65
C VAL A 82 7.08 -5.80 -0.70
N LYS A 83 8.26 -6.11 -1.21
CA LYS A 83 8.39 -6.85 -2.48
C LYS A 83 7.73 -8.22 -2.41
N SER A 84 7.91 -8.93 -1.30
CA SER A 84 7.29 -10.23 -1.10
C SER A 84 5.76 -10.14 -1.08
N ALA A 85 5.20 -9.16 -0.38
CA ALA A 85 3.76 -8.95 -0.33
C ALA A 85 3.19 -8.63 -1.72
N ILE A 86 3.85 -7.75 -2.46
CA ILE A 86 3.46 -7.38 -3.82
C ILE A 86 3.49 -8.61 -4.74
N GLU A 87 4.52 -9.44 -4.64
CA GLU A 87 4.64 -10.64 -5.45
C GLU A 87 3.47 -11.61 -5.20
N LYS A 88 3.09 -11.79 -3.93
CA LYS A 88 1.93 -12.63 -3.59
C LYS A 88 0.64 -12.08 -4.16
N ILE A 89 0.46 -10.76 -4.15
CA ILE A 89 -0.71 -10.12 -4.74
C ILE A 89 -0.74 -10.38 -6.24
N LYS A 90 0.36 -10.17 -6.95
CA LYS A 90 0.45 -10.38 -8.39
C LYS A 90 0.17 -11.83 -8.76
N ASN A 91 0.66 -12.78 -7.98
CA ASN A 91 0.48 -14.20 -8.27
C ASN A 91 -0.95 -14.69 -8.00
N THR A 92 -1.71 -13.97 -7.20
CA THR A 92 -3.08 -14.36 -6.85
C THR A 92 -4.10 -13.64 -7.73
N LEU A 93 -3.84 -12.42 -8.08
CA LEU A 93 -4.70 -11.60 -8.93
C LEU A 93 -4.07 -11.45 -10.32
#